data_db5c49229bad9577b2d902dcb2ee264b
#
_entry.id   db5c49229bad9577b2d902dcb2ee264b
#
_cell.length_a   1.000
_cell.length_b   1.000
_cell.length_c   1.000
_cell.angle_alpha   90.00
_cell.angle_beta   90.00
_cell.angle_gamma   90.00
#
_symmetry.space_group_name_H-M   'P 1'
#
loop_
_entity.id
_entity.type
_entity.pdbx_description
1 polymer ?
#
loop_
_entity_poly.entity_id
_entity_poly.type
_entity_poly.pdbx_seq_one_letter_code
_entity_poly.pdbx_strand_id
1 'polypeptide(L)'
;RLEETFELVRGRLEANGLDRLAGRRLVLTGGASQLRGARELASLIIEKQVRLGLPLRLSGLAEATSGPAFATCAGLLRYAADRHGDHDGAQRSVTDPGGGRLARIGSWLRESF
;
A
#
# COMPACT_ATOMS: atom_id res chain seq x y z
N ARG A 1 -12.72 -7.07 22.04
CA ARG A 1 -12.08 -5.81 21.59
C ARG A 1 -11.88 -5.74 20.09
N LEU A 2 -11.48 -6.82 19.48
CA LEU A 2 -11.33 -6.87 18.03
C LEU A 2 -12.67 -6.70 17.30
N GLU A 3 -13.73 -7.26 17.83
CA GLU A 3 -15.09 -7.09 17.37
C GLU A 3 -15.52 -5.61 17.38
N GLU A 4 -15.35 -4.92 18.50
CA GLU A 4 -15.62 -3.48 18.63
C GLU A 4 -14.82 -2.65 17.61
N THR A 5 -13.57 -3.03 17.37
CA THR A 5 -12.72 -2.38 16.35
C THR A 5 -13.30 -2.53 14.95
N PHE A 6 -13.76 -3.71 14.58
CA PHE A 6 -14.36 -3.94 13.26
C PHE A 6 -15.71 -3.26 13.11
N GLU A 7 -16.51 -3.18 14.17
CA GLU A 7 -17.76 -2.42 14.19
C GLU A 7 -17.51 -0.92 13.96
N LEU A 8 -16.51 -0.34 14.63
CA LEU A 8 -16.10 1.05 14.41
C LEU A 8 -15.63 1.30 12.98
N VAL A 9 -14.85 0.40 12.43
CA VAL A 9 -14.38 0.48 11.03
C VAL A 9 -15.55 0.42 10.07
N ARG A 10 -16.48 -0.52 10.27
CA ARG A 10 -17.72 -0.62 9.49
C ARG A 10 -18.50 0.68 9.52
N GLY A 11 -18.77 1.21 10.69
CA GLY A 11 -19.50 2.47 10.86
C GLY A 11 -18.82 3.65 10.13
N ARG A 12 -17.50 3.71 10.14
CA ARG A 12 -16.76 4.75 9.41
C ARG A 12 -16.81 4.56 7.89
N LEU A 13 -16.77 3.32 7.41
CA LEU A 13 -16.91 3.03 5.98
C LEU A 13 -18.31 3.42 5.46
N GLU A 14 -19.34 3.11 6.22
CA GLU A 14 -20.73 3.47 5.91
C GLU A 14 -20.94 4.99 5.92
N ALA A 15 -20.45 5.67 6.97
CA ALA A 15 -20.58 7.13 7.13
C ALA A 15 -19.89 7.91 6.00
N ASN A 16 -18.81 7.39 5.43
CA ASN A 16 -18.07 8.02 4.32
C ASN A 16 -18.52 7.53 2.94
N GLY A 17 -19.55 6.71 2.84
CA GLY A 17 -20.04 6.15 1.58
C GLY A 17 -19.07 5.17 0.91
N LEU A 18 -17.97 4.80 1.59
CA LEU A 18 -16.95 3.90 1.06
C LEU A 18 -17.43 2.45 0.99
N ASP A 19 -18.48 2.10 1.71
CA ASP A 19 -19.04 0.76 1.70
C ASP A 19 -19.51 0.35 0.29
N ARG A 20 -20.10 1.26 -0.44
CA ARG A 20 -20.53 1.05 -1.83
C ARG A 20 -19.38 1.12 -2.84
N LEU A 21 -18.41 2.02 -2.61
CA LEU A 21 -17.26 2.24 -3.51
C LEU A 21 -16.22 1.12 -3.40
N ALA A 22 -16.00 0.60 -2.20
CA ALA A 22 -14.99 -0.44 -1.93
C ALA A 22 -15.36 -1.83 -2.46
N GLY A 23 -16.56 -2.01 -3.02
CA GLY A 23 -17.03 -3.31 -3.53
C GLY A 23 -17.15 -4.36 -2.43
N ARG A 24 -17.05 -5.64 -2.82
CA ARG A 24 -17.24 -6.78 -1.91
C ARG A 24 -15.94 -7.30 -1.28
N ARG A 25 -14.80 -6.75 -1.63
CA ARG A 25 -13.49 -7.27 -1.20
C ARG A 25 -12.82 -6.33 -0.21
N LEU A 26 -12.27 -6.91 0.85
CA LEU A 26 -11.47 -6.23 1.86
C LEU A 26 -10.13 -6.92 2.00
N VAL A 27 -9.08 -6.14 2.15
CA VAL A 27 -7.74 -6.64 2.44
C VAL A 27 -7.38 -6.26 3.87
N LEU A 28 -7.11 -7.26 4.70
CA LEU A 28 -6.66 -7.09 6.07
C LEU A 28 -5.15 -7.33 6.12
N THR A 29 -4.41 -6.39 6.67
CA THR A 29 -2.95 -6.48 6.80
C THR A 29 -2.48 -5.92 8.14
N GLY A 30 -1.18 -6.00 8.39
CA GLY A 30 -0.61 -5.62 9.68
C GLY A 30 -0.45 -6.82 10.62
N GLY A 31 0.30 -6.65 11.71
CA GLY A 31 0.62 -7.72 12.64
C GLY A 31 -0.61 -8.37 13.28
N ALA A 32 -1.58 -7.58 13.69
CA ALA A 32 -2.81 -8.07 14.30
C ALA A 32 -3.71 -8.89 13.35
N SER A 33 -3.53 -8.76 12.03
CA SER A 33 -4.27 -9.55 11.05
C SER A 33 -3.95 -11.05 11.12
N GLN A 34 -2.83 -11.41 11.74
CA GLN A 34 -2.38 -12.79 11.93
C GLN A 34 -3.01 -13.46 13.16
N LEU A 35 -3.76 -12.73 13.96
CA LEU A 35 -4.51 -13.33 15.07
C LEU A 35 -5.50 -14.36 14.54
N ARG A 36 -5.52 -15.51 15.23
CA ARG A 36 -6.42 -16.59 14.87
C ARG A 36 -7.88 -16.13 14.93
N GLY A 37 -8.62 -16.31 13.84
CA GLY A 37 -10.02 -15.87 13.72
C GLY A 37 -10.23 -14.41 13.34
N ALA A 38 -9.19 -13.59 13.24
CA ALA A 38 -9.34 -12.17 12.90
C ALA A 38 -9.96 -11.95 11.52
N ARG A 39 -9.55 -12.73 10.53
CA ARG A 39 -10.09 -12.67 9.17
C ARG A 39 -11.57 -13.06 9.11
N GLU A 40 -11.93 -14.15 9.77
CA GLU A 40 -13.29 -14.68 9.85
C GLU A 40 -14.21 -13.67 10.56
N LEU A 41 -13.76 -13.10 11.67
CA LEU A 41 -14.49 -12.10 12.42
C LEU A 41 -14.70 -10.82 11.60
N ALA A 42 -13.66 -10.35 10.92
CA ALA A 42 -13.76 -9.20 10.02
C ALA A 42 -14.77 -9.44 8.89
N SER A 43 -14.76 -10.65 8.30
CA SER A 43 -15.70 -11.01 7.25
C SER A 43 -17.15 -11.03 7.72
N LEU A 44 -17.39 -11.49 8.95
CA LEU A 44 -18.73 -11.50 9.56
C LEU A 44 -19.25 -10.09 9.85
N ILE A 45 -18.41 -9.23 10.45
CA ILE A 45 -18.84 -7.91 10.90
C ILE A 45 -18.97 -6.92 9.74
N ILE A 46 -17.97 -6.92 8.83
CA ILE A 46 -17.93 -5.96 7.72
C ILE A 46 -18.78 -6.45 6.53
N GLU A 47 -19.21 -7.72 6.55
CA GLU A 47 -20.00 -8.36 5.47
C GLU A 47 -19.33 -8.32 4.10
N LYS A 48 -18.00 -8.46 4.08
CA LYS A 48 -17.18 -8.49 2.87
C LYS A 48 -16.28 -9.72 2.84
N GLN A 49 -15.85 -10.08 1.64
CA GLN A 49 -14.82 -11.10 1.47
C GLN A 49 -13.46 -10.56 1.91
N VAL A 50 -12.94 -11.06 3.02
CA VAL A 50 -11.67 -10.62 3.61
C VAL A 50 -10.54 -11.57 3.21
N ARG A 51 -9.47 -11.00 2.67
CA ARG A 51 -8.20 -11.72 2.48
C ARG A 51 -7.08 -11.06 3.28
N LEU A 52 -6.08 -11.83 3.65
CA LEU A 52 -4.87 -11.29 4.22
C LEU A 52 -3.98 -10.68 3.13
N GLY A 53 -3.51 -9.47 3.36
CA GLY A 53 -2.59 -8.77 2.49
C GLY A 53 -1.15 -8.97 2.91
N LEU A 54 -0.29 -9.17 1.94
CA LEU A 54 1.15 -9.20 2.11
C LEU A 54 1.76 -7.95 1.49
N PRO A 55 2.84 -7.40 2.05
CA PRO A 55 3.56 -6.32 1.41
C PRO A 55 4.19 -6.78 0.09
N LEU A 56 4.37 -5.87 -0.83
CA LEU A 56 5.14 -6.14 -2.05
C LEU A 56 6.57 -6.49 -1.67
N ARG A 57 7.14 -7.47 -2.34
CA ARG A 57 8.54 -7.84 -2.13
C ARG A 57 9.44 -6.68 -2.55
N LEU A 58 10.26 -6.23 -1.62
CA LEU A 58 11.32 -5.26 -1.88
C LEU A 58 12.62 -6.04 -2.11
N SER A 59 13.32 -5.72 -3.19
CA SER A 59 14.63 -6.30 -3.45
C SER A 59 15.62 -5.91 -2.35
N GLY A 60 16.38 -6.88 -1.85
CA GLY A 60 17.36 -6.69 -0.79
C GLY A 60 16.85 -6.91 0.64
N LEU A 61 15.55 -7.13 0.85
CA LEU A 61 15.02 -7.53 2.14
C LEU A 61 14.91 -9.05 2.26
N ALA A 62 15.17 -9.57 3.47
CA ALA A 62 15.04 -10.98 3.76
C ALA A 62 13.59 -11.47 3.62
N GLU A 63 13.41 -12.73 3.21
CA GLU A 63 12.05 -13.34 3.13
C GLU A 63 11.29 -13.31 4.45
N ALA A 64 12.00 -13.34 5.58
CA ALA A 64 11.41 -13.24 6.91
C ALA A 64 10.61 -11.94 7.13
N THR A 65 10.86 -10.89 6.33
CA THR A 65 10.19 -9.59 6.40
C THR A 65 9.04 -9.44 5.39
N SER A 66 8.61 -10.50 4.76
CA SER A 66 7.53 -10.49 3.77
C SER A 66 6.12 -10.69 4.34
N GLY A 67 5.99 -10.88 5.66
CA GLY A 67 4.73 -11.10 6.34
C GLY A 67 3.85 -9.85 6.49
N PRO A 68 2.57 -10.00 6.82
CA PRO A 68 1.64 -8.88 7.03
C PRO A 68 2.10 -7.89 8.11
N ALA A 69 2.84 -8.35 9.12
CA ALA A 69 3.38 -7.51 10.18
C ALA A 69 4.32 -6.40 9.68
N PHE A 70 4.95 -6.60 8.55
CA PHE A 70 5.91 -5.67 7.94
C PHE A 70 5.31 -4.76 6.87
N ALA A 71 4.00 -4.83 6.63
CA ALA A 71 3.35 -4.08 5.55
C ALA A 71 3.54 -2.57 5.66
N THR A 72 3.39 -1.99 6.86
CA THR A 72 3.58 -0.56 7.09
C THR A 72 5.04 -0.16 6.89
N CYS A 73 5.98 -0.95 7.42
CA CYS A 73 7.42 -0.70 7.28
C CYS A 73 7.85 -0.76 5.82
N ALA A 74 7.43 -1.78 5.09
CA ALA A 74 7.70 -1.92 3.66
C ALA A 74 7.12 -0.75 2.84
N GLY A 75 5.90 -0.34 3.16
CA GLY A 75 5.26 0.81 2.53
C GLY A 75 5.99 2.13 2.76
N LEU A 76 6.45 2.37 3.98
CA LEU A 76 7.24 3.56 4.32
C LEU A 76 8.59 3.59 3.62
N LEU A 77 9.28 2.45 3.56
CA LEU A 77 10.55 2.33 2.83
C LEU A 77 10.36 2.59 1.34
N ARG A 78 9.31 2.02 0.75
CA ARG A 78 8.97 2.27 -0.66
C ARG A 78 8.66 3.75 -0.91
N TYR A 79 7.83 4.33 -0.08
CA TYR A 79 7.48 5.75 -0.17
C TYR A 79 8.71 6.67 -0.08
N ALA A 80 9.62 6.39 0.85
CA ALA A 80 10.86 7.14 0.99
C ALA A 80 11.77 6.99 -0.23
N ALA A 81 11.92 5.78 -0.77
CA ALA A 81 12.71 5.51 -1.96
C ALA A 81 12.15 6.23 -3.21
N ASP A 82 10.85 6.18 -3.41
CA ASP A 82 10.20 6.85 -4.54
C ASP A 82 10.36 8.38 -4.47
N ARG A 83 10.27 8.97 -3.27
CA ARG A 83 10.48 10.41 -3.08
C ARG A 83 11.93 10.86 -3.29
N HIS A 84 12.90 10.03 -2.92
CA HIS A 84 14.30 10.35 -3.17
C HIS A 84 14.65 10.26 -4.67
N GLY A 85 14.06 9.35 -5.39
CA GLY A 85 14.19 9.26 -6.84
C GLY A 85 13.69 10.50 -7.58
N ASP A 86 12.60 11.11 -7.13
CA ASP A 86 12.06 12.34 -7.71
C ASP A 86 12.95 13.56 -7.44
N HIS A 87 13.59 13.64 -6.28
CA HIS A 87 14.51 14.75 -5.95
C HIS A 87 15.82 14.68 -6.73
N ASP A 88 16.37 13.52 -6.96
CA ASP A 88 17.58 13.36 -7.79
C ASP A 88 17.29 13.68 -9.27
N GLY A 89 16.10 13.40 -9.75
CA GLY A 89 15.63 13.79 -11.08
C GLY A 89 15.50 15.32 -11.23
N ALA A 90 15.01 16.01 -10.21
CA ALA A 90 14.83 17.45 -10.23
C ALA A 90 16.16 18.23 -10.13
N GLN A 91 17.15 17.72 -9.40
CA GLN A 91 18.46 18.35 -9.30
C GLN A 91 19.32 18.17 -10.55
N ARG A 92 19.15 17.07 -11.28
CA ARG A 92 19.86 16.86 -12.56
C ARG A 92 19.34 17.70 -13.72
N SER A 93 18.13 18.22 -13.61
CA SER A 93 17.53 19.04 -14.68
C SER A 93 17.99 20.51 -14.69
N VAL A 94 18.71 20.96 -13.67
CA VAL A 94 19.16 22.36 -13.54
C VAL A 94 20.54 22.60 -14.20
N THR A 95 21.29 21.56 -14.56
CA THR A 95 22.67 21.68 -15.06
C THR A 95 22.88 21.31 -16.53
N ASP A 96 21.82 20.97 -17.27
CA ASP A 96 21.99 20.64 -18.70
C ASP A 96 20.99 21.40 -19.58
N PRO A 97 21.42 22.51 -20.22
CA PRO A 97 20.54 23.31 -21.07
C PRO A 97 20.28 22.74 -22.45
N GLY A 98 20.81 21.58 -22.82
CA GLY A 98 20.77 21.07 -24.20
C GLY A 98 20.04 19.73 -24.46
N GLY A 99 19.69 18.92 -23.43
CA GLY A 99 19.21 17.56 -23.64
C GLY A 99 17.87 17.19 -23.01
N GLY A 100 17.20 18.14 -22.35
CA GLY A 100 16.18 17.83 -21.35
C GLY A 100 14.84 17.28 -21.83
N ARG A 101 14.44 17.45 -23.09
CA ARG A 101 13.09 17.05 -23.55
C ARG A 101 13.01 15.58 -23.97
N LEU A 102 14.00 15.09 -24.64
CA LEU A 102 14.02 13.69 -25.12
C LEU A 102 14.32 12.69 -24.01
N ALA A 103 15.14 13.05 -23.03
CA ALA A 103 15.41 12.23 -21.85
C ALA A 103 14.17 12.07 -20.95
N ARG A 104 13.33 13.12 -20.84
CA ARG A 104 12.05 13.07 -20.10
C ARG A 104 11.01 12.15 -20.76
N ILE A 105 10.95 12.14 -22.06
CA ILE A 105 10.04 11.24 -22.82
C ILE A 105 10.52 9.79 -22.69
N GLY A 106 11.82 9.53 -22.72
CA GLY A 106 12.39 8.21 -22.57
C GLY A 106 12.17 7.61 -21.17
N SER A 107 12.29 8.40 -20.11
CA SER A 107 12.00 7.96 -18.74
C SER A 107 10.50 7.70 -18.52
N TRP A 108 9.65 8.57 -19.03
CA TRP A 108 8.20 8.40 -18.95
C TRP A 108 7.73 7.12 -19.67
N LEU A 109 8.28 6.82 -20.84
CA LEU A 109 7.99 5.58 -21.58
C LEU A 109 8.44 4.32 -20.84
N ARG A 110 9.56 4.37 -20.11
CA ARG A 110 10.02 3.25 -19.29
C ARG A 110 9.18 2.98 -18.06
N GLU A 111 8.62 4.03 -17.46
CA GLU A 111 7.73 3.91 -16.30
C GLU A 111 6.30 3.51 -16.68
N SER A 112 5.87 3.80 -17.91
CA SER A 112 4.52 3.47 -18.42
C SER A 112 4.43 2.06 -19.03
N PHE A 113 5.56 1.42 -19.27
CA PHE A 113 5.69 0.05 -19.74
C PHE A 113 6.54 -0.76 -18.77
#